data_de56bb7264e6fa74177e0abd22008b6b
#
_entry.id   de56bb7264e6fa74177e0abd22008b6b
#
_cell.length_a   1.000
_cell.length_b   1.000
_cell.length_c   1.000
_cell.angle_alpha   90.00
_cell.angle_beta   90.00
_cell.angle_gamma   90.00
#
_symmetry.space_group_name_H-M   'P 1'
#
loop_
_entity.id
_entity.type
_entity.pdbx_description
1 polymer ?
#
loop_
_entity_poly.entity_id
_entity_poly.type
_entity_poly.pdbx_seq_one_letter_code
_entity_poly.pdbx_strand_id
1 'polypeptide(L)'
;MTASELQDVLNNTPEWWGTNNKEIYDNIIFIIPPTKYKEVFDTIGEPKEEIEKVKEYNNYIFWSYDLKNYRKSKWWNKTASTSIRDRITIRTANTMRKVFR
;
A
#
# COMPACT_ATOMS: atom_id res chain seq x y z
N MET A 1 -8.01 13.16 -5.66
CA MET A 1 -7.60 12.25 -6.77
C MET A 1 -8.70 12.18 -7.81
N THR A 2 -8.34 12.29 -9.08
CA THR A 2 -9.28 12.15 -10.19
C THR A 2 -9.46 10.68 -10.59
N ALA A 3 -10.52 10.36 -11.32
CA ALA A 3 -10.74 9.02 -11.83
C ALA A 3 -9.63 8.57 -12.80
N SER A 4 -9.11 9.50 -13.62
CA SER A 4 -8.01 9.16 -14.53
C SER A 4 -6.71 8.89 -13.80
N GLU A 5 -6.42 9.59 -12.72
CA GLU A 5 -5.22 9.32 -11.89
C GLU A 5 -5.30 7.93 -11.28
N LEU A 6 -6.45 7.57 -10.75
CA LEU A 6 -6.65 6.25 -10.15
C LEU A 6 -6.58 5.15 -11.20
N GLN A 7 -7.15 5.37 -12.40
CA GLN A 7 -7.05 4.42 -13.51
C GLN A 7 -5.59 4.20 -13.90
N ASP A 8 -4.80 5.28 -13.98
CA ASP A 8 -3.38 5.19 -14.30
C ASP A 8 -2.62 4.35 -13.25
N VAL A 9 -2.89 4.59 -11.98
CA VAL A 9 -2.26 3.82 -10.89
C VAL A 9 -2.61 2.34 -11.02
N LEU A 10 -3.88 2.01 -11.26
CA LEU A 10 -4.33 0.63 -11.38
C LEU A 10 -3.79 -0.07 -12.64
N ASN A 11 -3.46 0.68 -13.68
CA ASN A 11 -2.86 0.15 -14.90
C ASN A 11 -1.36 -0.15 -14.75
N ASN A 12 -0.75 0.31 -13.66
CA ASN A 12 0.69 0.15 -13.41
C ASN A 12 0.99 -0.65 -12.15
N THR A 13 0.09 -1.56 -11.78
CA THR A 13 0.27 -2.40 -10.60
C THR A 13 1.40 -3.41 -10.79
N PRO A 14 2.15 -3.72 -9.70
CA PRO A 14 3.12 -4.81 -9.75
C PRO A 14 2.45 -6.16 -10.00
N GLU A 15 3.21 -7.11 -10.53
CA GLU A 15 2.71 -8.47 -10.80
C GLU A 15 2.17 -9.18 -9.56
N TRP A 16 2.75 -8.90 -8.40
CA TRP A 16 2.37 -9.54 -7.15
C TRP A 16 1.17 -8.86 -6.47
N TRP A 17 0.67 -7.76 -7.02
CA TRP A 17 -0.44 -7.01 -6.43
C TRP A 17 -1.73 -7.27 -7.21
N GLY A 18 -2.83 -7.44 -6.47
CA GLY A 18 -4.14 -7.63 -7.10
C GLY A 18 -4.35 -9.01 -7.72
N THR A 19 -3.65 -10.03 -7.21
CA THR A 19 -3.68 -11.39 -7.78
C THR A 19 -4.89 -12.22 -7.37
N ASN A 20 -5.77 -11.70 -6.51
CA ASN A 20 -6.91 -12.43 -5.92
C ASN A 20 -6.51 -13.63 -5.06
N ASN A 21 -5.28 -13.66 -4.58
CA ASN A 21 -4.82 -14.70 -3.68
C ASN A 21 -5.41 -14.46 -2.29
N LYS A 22 -6.19 -15.40 -1.78
CA LYS A 22 -6.85 -15.30 -0.47
C LYS A 22 -5.88 -15.28 0.70
N GLU A 23 -4.66 -15.72 0.50
CA GLU A 23 -3.62 -15.73 1.53
C GLU A 23 -2.84 -14.42 1.58
N ILE A 24 -3.01 -13.57 0.58
CA ILE A 24 -2.32 -12.29 0.45
C ILE A 24 -3.33 -11.15 0.52
N TYR A 25 -3.04 -10.17 1.34
CA TYR A 25 -3.88 -8.98 1.49
C TYR A 25 -3.25 -7.81 0.74
N ASP A 26 -3.88 -7.41 -0.34
CA ASP A 26 -3.38 -6.32 -1.18
C ASP A 26 -3.96 -4.98 -0.76
N ASN A 27 -3.09 -3.97 -0.61
CA ASN A 27 -3.47 -2.62 -0.22
C ASN A 27 -2.80 -1.59 -1.12
N ILE A 28 -3.41 -0.41 -1.18
CA ILE A 28 -2.77 0.75 -1.76
C ILE A 28 -2.72 1.86 -0.72
N ILE A 29 -1.58 2.50 -0.61
CA ILE A 29 -1.36 3.60 0.33
C ILE A 29 -1.31 4.90 -0.46
N PHE A 30 -2.22 5.83 -0.13
CA PHE A 30 -2.21 7.18 -0.69
C PHE A 30 -1.44 8.09 0.27
N ILE A 31 -0.38 8.70 -0.24
CA ILE A 31 0.42 9.62 0.57
C ILE A 31 -0.18 11.03 0.47
N ILE A 32 -0.52 11.61 1.61
CA ILE A 32 -1.17 12.93 1.67
C ILE A 32 -0.11 14.02 1.50
N PRO A 33 -0.20 14.88 0.47
CA PRO A 33 0.75 15.98 0.31
C PRO A 33 0.76 16.92 1.54
N PRO A 34 1.89 17.52 1.88
CA PRO A 34 3.17 17.55 1.16
C PRO A 34 4.10 16.37 1.45
N THR A 35 3.64 15.37 2.19
CA THR A 35 4.44 14.18 2.50
C THR A 35 4.77 13.42 1.22
N LYS A 36 5.97 12.86 1.15
CA LYS A 36 6.44 12.10 -0.02
C LYS A 36 6.85 10.69 0.39
N TYR A 37 6.92 9.80 -0.60
CA TYR A 37 7.29 8.40 -0.39
C TYR A 37 8.56 8.24 0.44
N LYS A 38 9.58 9.03 0.17
CA LYS A 38 10.85 8.94 0.90
C LYS A 38 10.65 9.11 2.40
N GLU A 39 9.79 10.05 2.80
CA GLU A 39 9.50 10.31 4.21
C GLU A 39 8.79 9.11 4.85
N VAL A 40 7.84 8.53 4.13
CA VAL A 40 7.11 7.35 4.58
C VAL A 40 8.09 6.17 4.74
N PHE A 41 8.90 5.92 3.71
CA PHE A 41 9.86 4.83 3.72
C PHE A 41 10.91 4.99 4.83
N ASP A 42 11.43 6.20 5.03
CA ASP A 42 12.41 6.47 6.07
C ASP A 42 11.82 6.27 7.49
N THR A 43 10.54 6.56 7.65
CA THR A 43 9.86 6.38 8.94
C THR A 43 9.58 4.91 9.24
N ILE A 44 9.12 4.17 8.25
CA ILE A 44 8.74 2.75 8.42
C ILE A 44 9.95 1.83 8.24
N GLY A 45 10.79 2.11 7.26
CA GLY A 45 11.96 1.30 6.92
C GLY A 45 11.64 0.25 5.84
N GLU A 46 12.60 -0.61 5.56
CA GLU A 46 12.45 -1.63 4.55
C GLU A 46 11.41 -2.69 4.94
N PRO A 47 10.59 -3.16 3.99
CA PRO A 47 9.63 -4.21 4.28
C PRO A 47 10.33 -5.54 4.53
N LYS A 48 9.65 -6.43 5.26
CA LYS A 48 10.12 -7.79 5.45
C LYS A 48 9.75 -8.61 4.22
N GLU A 49 10.66 -8.75 3.27
CA GLU A 49 10.40 -9.39 1.98
C GLU A 49 9.80 -10.80 2.07
N GLU A 50 10.02 -11.47 3.20
CA GLU A 50 9.47 -12.81 3.44
C GLU A 50 7.96 -12.83 3.55
N ILE A 51 7.35 -11.74 4.02
CA ILE A 51 5.92 -11.67 4.33
C ILE A 51 5.21 -10.48 3.72
N GLU A 52 5.93 -9.50 3.19
CA GLU A 52 5.32 -8.29 2.62
C GLU A 52 6.15 -7.73 1.48
N LYS A 53 5.48 -7.00 0.59
CA LYS A 53 6.09 -6.34 -0.55
C LYS A 53 5.51 -4.95 -0.71
N VAL A 54 6.36 -3.99 -1.07
CA VAL A 54 5.94 -2.61 -1.33
C VAL A 54 6.60 -2.11 -2.62
N LYS A 55 5.88 -1.26 -3.33
CA LYS A 55 6.40 -0.60 -4.53
C LYS A 55 5.76 0.78 -4.67
N GLU A 56 6.58 1.80 -4.90
CA GLU A 56 6.11 3.16 -5.14
C GLU A 56 5.68 3.36 -6.60
N TYR A 57 4.63 4.16 -6.77
CA TYR A 57 4.24 4.70 -8.07
C TYR A 57 3.55 6.05 -7.87
N ASN A 58 4.14 7.13 -8.40
CA ASN A 58 3.56 8.49 -8.36
C ASN A 58 3.00 8.90 -6.99
N ASN A 59 3.80 8.73 -5.95
CA ASN A 59 3.42 9.06 -4.56
C ASN A 59 2.30 8.17 -3.99
N TYR A 60 2.08 7.02 -4.60
CA TYR A 60 1.24 5.93 -4.08
C TYR A 60 2.14 4.76 -3.78
N ILE A 61 1.71 3.86 -2.89
CA ILE A 61 2.47 2.67 -2.54
C ILE A 61 1.57 1.45 -2.69
N PHE A 62 1.97 0.50 -3.55
CA PHE A 62 1.35 -0.81 -3.60
C PHE A 62 1.96 -1.65 -2.50
N TRP A 63 1.12 -2.17 -1.61
CA TRP A 63 1.57 -2.93 -0.46
C TRP A 63 0.75 -4.20 -0.30
N SER A 64 1.44 -5.34 -0.23
CA SER A 64 0.81 -6.64 -0.01
C SER A 64 1.51 -7.36 1.12
N TYR A 65 0.76 -8.08 1.94
CA TYR A 65 1.33 -8.86 3.02
C TYR A 65 0.59 -10.18 3.19
N ASP A 66 1.29 -11.16 3.78
CA ASP A 66 0.75 -12.48 4.08
C ASP A 66 -0.21 -12.37 5.28
N LEU A 67 -1.47 -12.75 5.08
CA LEU A 67 -2.48 -12.70 6.13
C LEU A 67 -2.13 -13.55 7.35
N LYS A 68 -1.43 -14.65 7.17
CA LYS A 68 -1.03 -15.53 8.28
C LYS A 68 0.03 -14.88 9.17
N ASN A 69 0.81 -13.96 8.61
CA ASN A 69 1.95 -13.34 9.29
C ASN A 69 1.80 -11.83 9.42
N TYR A 70 0.58 -11.29 9.33
CA TYR A 70 0.37 -9.84 9.33
C TYR A 70 0.95 -9.14 10.57
N ARG A 71 0.95 -9.82 11.71
CA ARG A 71 1.50 -9.27 12.95
C ARG A 71 3.01 -9.10 12.91
N LYS A 72 3.68 -9.83 12.02
CA LYS A 72 5.13 -9.72 11.80
C LYS A 72 5.47 -8.67 10.74
N SER A 73 4.47 -8.17 10.02
CA SER A 73 4.67 -7.14 9.01
C SER A 73 5.14 -5.84 9.64
N LYS A 74 6.27 -5.35 9.19
CA LYS A 74 6.83 -4.08 9.66
C LYS A 74 5.94 -2.91 9.26
N TRP A 75 5.46 -2.92 8.02
CA TRP A 75 4.60 -1.86 7.51
C TRP A 75 3.24 -1.85 8.20
N TRP A 76 2.66 -3.01 8.47
CA TRP A 76 1.40 -3.12 9.20
C TRP A 76 1.51 -2.49 10.60
N ASN A 77 2.56 -2.86 11.33
CA ASN A 77 2.78 -2.35 12.69
C ASN A 77 3.09 -0.85 12.71
N LYS A 78 3.95 -0.39 11.80
CA LYS A 78 4.39 1.00 11.77
C LYS A 78 3.34 1.96 11.25
N THR A 79 2.54 1.57 10.26
CA THR A 79 1.46 2.43 9.77
C THR A 79 0.37 2.64 10.82
N ALA A 80 0.19 1.68 11.73
CA ALA A 80 -0.81 1.80 12.79
C ALA A 80 -0.31 2.54 14.03
N SER A 81 1.00 2.51 14.30
CA SER A 81 1.56 2.95 15.59
C SER A 81 2.42 4.22 15.53
N THR A 82 2.72 4.74 14.35
CA THR A 82 3.55 5.94 14.22
C THR A 82 2.74 7.14 13.75
N SER A 83 3.33 8.34 13.83
CA SER A 83 2.70 9.56 13.33
C SER A 83 2.45 9.55 11.82
N ILE A 84 3.05 8.61 11.09
CA ILE A 84 2.88 8.52 9.64
C ILE A 84 1.43 8.22 9.25
N ARG A 85 0.67 7.56 10.11
CA ARG A 85 -0.74 7.23 9.87
C ARG A 85 -1.58 8.47 9.54
N ASP A 86 -1.20 9.64 10.05
CA ASP A 86 -1.92 10.89 9.80
C ASP A 86 -1.54 11.51 8.44
N ARG A 87 -0.53 10.97 7.79
CA ARG A 87 0.00 11.46 6.52
C ARG A 87 -0.29 10.54 5.35
N ILE A 88 -0.99 9.43 5.60
CA ILE A 88 -1.34 8.45 4.57
C ILE A 88 -2.78 8.01 4.74
N THR A 89 -3.34 7.47 3.65
CA THR A 89 -4.65 6.82 3.65
C THR A 89 -4.48 5.44 3.02
N ILE A 90 -4.92 4.39 3.71
CA ILE A 90 -4.79 3.01 3.23
C ILE A 90 -6.16 2.51 2.75
N ARG A 91 -6.19 1.92 1.54
CA ARG A 91 -7.38 1.30 0.98
C ARG A 91 -7.04 -0.10 0.50
N THR A 92 -7.99 -1.02 0.61
CA THR A 92 -7.79 -2.38 0.12
C THR A 92 -7.98 -2.45 -1.40
N ALA A 93 -7.38 -3.45 -2.04
CA ALA A 93 -7.56 -3.68 -3.47
C ALA A 93 -9.04 -3.88 -3.82
N ASN A 94 -9.78 -4.59 -2.98
CA ASN A 94 -11.22 -4.81 -3.20
C ASN A 94 -12.01 -3.50 -3.21
N THR A 95 -11.71 -2.58 -2.30
CA THR A 95 -12.34 -1.26 -2.24
C THR A 95 -12.06 -0.49 -3.53
N MET A 96 -10.82 -0.53 -4.01
CA MET A 96 -10.41 0.17 -5.22
C MET A 96 -11.12 -0.38 -6.45
N ARG A 97 -11.26 -1.69 -6.55
CA ARG A 97 -11.96 -2.34 -7.66
C ARG A 97 -13.44 -1.95 -7.71
N LYS A 98 -14.08 -1.81 -6.57
CA LYS A 98 -15.49 -1.39 -6.49
C LYS A 98 -15.71 0.02 -6.99
N VAL A 99 -14.75 0.91 -6.80
CA VAL A 99 -14.84 2.30 -7.25
C VAL A 99 -14.85 2.39 -8.78
N PHE A 100 -14.28 1.40 -9.48
CA PHE A 100 -14.12 1.39 -10.93
C PHE A 100 -15.05 0.46 -11.70
N ARG A 101 -16.02 -0.06 -11.06
CA ARG A 101 -17.03 -0.85 -11.77
C ARG A 101 -18.11 0.01 -12.38
#